data_2489e8db0766808f00d10237d9d102be
#
_entry.id   2489e8db0766808f00d10237d9d102be
#
_cell.length_a   1.000
_cell.length_b   1.000
_cell.length_c   1.000
_cell.angle_alpha   90.00
_cell.angle_beta   90.00
_cell.angle_gamma   90.00
#
_symmetry.space_group_name_H-M   'P 1'
#
loop_
_entity.id
_entity.type
_entity.pdbx_description
1 polymer ?
#
loop_
_entity_poly.entity_id
_entity_poly.type
_entity_poly.pdbx_seq_one_letter_code
_entity_poly.pdbx_strand_id
1 'polypeptide(L)'
;SAEGRMVIEELLKATIEGLGTRGEVPVFPIQIFKVKDGVSYSEKDFEKAMKAENIEEAMTDSYEAPNFDLLLKACQTTAKALFPNFMFLDAPFNQNEKWRADDPKRYIYELATMGCRTRVFENVAGEKSSLGRGNLSFTTLNMPRLAIEARIKAENLIEDERNKDAIEQKAKEIFIESVHQMSVLVADQLYERYQYQRTALARQFPFMMGNN
;
A
#
# COMPACT_ATOMS: atom_id res chain seq x y z
N SER A 1 19.45 15.53 2.67
CA SER A 1 19.83 16.84 3.24
C SER A 1 19.43 16.92 4.69
N ALA A 2 20.02 17.83 5.46
CA ALA A 2 19.68 18.07 6.86
C ALA A 2 18.22 18.51 7.01
N GLU A 3 17.73 19.36 6.12
CA GLU A 3 16.34 19.83 6.13
C GLU A 3 15.36 18.69 5.88
N GLY A 4 15.65 17.79 4.92
CA GLY A 4 14.80 16.64 4.64
C GLY A 4 14.72 15.69 5.83
N ARG A 5 15.83 15.50 6.54
CA ARG A 5 15.87 14.70 7.77
C ARG A 5 15.01 15.33 8.87
N MET A 6 15.13 16.62 9.11
CA MET A 6 14.35 17.37 10.08
C MET A 6 12.84 17.25 9.79
N VAL A 7 12.44 17.38 8.53
CA VAL A 7 11.03 17.22 8.13
C VAL A 7 10.50 15.83 8.44
N ILE A 8 11.29 14.77 8.18
CA ILE A 8 10.91 13.40 8.49
C ILE A 8 10.78 13.21 9.99
N GLU A 9 11.72 13.72 10.79
CA GLU A 9 11.70 13.61 12.24
C GLU A 9 10.47 14.27 12.86
N GLU A 10 10.14 15.48 12.42
CA GLU A 10 8.95 16.19 12.89
C GLU A 10 7.64 15.52 12.45
N LEU A 11 7.61 14.94 11.23
CA LEU A 11 6.47 14.18 10.77
C LEU A 11 6.21 12.92 11.62
N LEU A 12 7.28 12.16 11.95
CA LEU A 12 7.19 10.98 12.80
C LEU A 12 6.75 11.35 14.22
N LYS A 13 7.26 12.45 14.77
CA LYS A 13 6.87 12.97 16.07
C LYS A 13 5.40 13.39 16.09
N ALA A 14 4.96 14.19 15.12
CA ALA A 14 3.56 14.59 15.00
C ALA A 14 2.61 13.40 14.83
N THR A 15 3.06 12.32 14.19
CA THR A 15 2.28 11.08 14.05
C THR A 15 2.05 10.39 15.39
N ILE A 16 3.04 10.40 16.29
CA ILE A 16 2.90 9.83 17.65
C ILE A 16 2.04 10.73 18.54
N GLU A 17 2.23 12.04 18.45
CA GLU A 17 1.50 13.04 19.24
C GLU A 17 0.01 13.08 18.84
N GLY A 18 -0.29 12.75 17.58
CA GLY A 18 -1.63 12.74 17.03
C GLY A 18 -2.13 14.15 16.69
N LEU A 19 -3.34 14.20 16.17
CA LEU A 19 -4.00 15.45 15.75
C LEU A 19 -5.13 15.84 16.67
N GLY A 20 -5.33 17.17 16.79
CA GLY A 20 -6.41 17.75 17.56
C GLY A 20 -6.23 17.60 19.07
N THR A 21 -7.23 18.05 19.81
CA THR A 21 -7.20 18.09 21.28
C THR A 21 -7.21 16.71 21.94
N ARG A 22 -7.58 15.67 21.21
CA ARG A 22 -7.63 14.28 21.70
C ARG A 22 -6.41 13.44 21.31
N GLY A 23 -5.47 14.01 20.54
CA GLY A 23 -4.28 13.28 20.10
C GLY A 23 -4.61 12.07 19.21
N GLU A 24 -5.59 12.18 18.33
CA GLU A 24 -5.99 11.08 17.44
C GLU A 24 -4.92 10.86 16.35
N VAL A 25 -4.59 9.59 16.11
CA VAL A 25 -3.64 9.23 15.04
C VAL A 25 -4.25 9.60 13.68
N PRO A 26 -3.55 10.41 12.86
CA PRO A 26 -4.05 10.78 11.55
C PRO A 26 -4.09 9.56 10.61
N VAL A 27 -5.24 9.34 9.97
CA VAL A 27 -5.38 8.29 8.95
C VAL A 27 -4.72 8.71 7.63
N PHE A 28 -4.70 10.00 7.35
CA PHE A 28 -4.11 10.59 6.15
C PHE A 28 -3.20 11.79 6.50
N PRO A 29 -2.14 12.04 5.70
CA PRO A 29 -1.65 11.22 4.58
C PRO A 29 -1.06 9.89 5.06
N ILE A 30 -1.23 8.83 4.24
CA ILE A 30 -0.60 7.54 4.52
C ILE A 30 0.90 7.67 4.23
N GLN A 31 1.68 7.52 5.28
CA GLN A 31 3.13 7.67 5.22
C GLN A 31 3.79 6.37 4.79
N ILE A 32 4.74 6.45 3.85
CA ILE A 32 5.55 5.33 3.39
C ILE A 32 7.02 5.64 3.62
N PHE A 33 7.66 4.87 4.49
CA PHE A 33 9.09 4.96 4.73
C PHE A 33 9.82 3.98 3.81
N LYS A 34 10.67 4.51 2.91
CA LYS A 34 11.48 3.70 1.99
C LYS A 34 12.73 3.21 2.70
N VAL A 35 12.94 1.90 2.69
CA VAL A 35 14.07 1.23 3.32
C VAL A 35 15.04 0.75 2.24
N LYS A 36 16.33 1.13 2.37
CA LYS A 36 17.39 0.79 1.41
C LYS A 36 18.72 0.56 2.10
N ASP A 37 19.41 -0.50 1.69
CA ASP A 37 20.75 -0.83 2.16
C ASP A 37 21.76 0.30 1.86
N GLY A 38 22.67 0.53 2.78
CA GLY A 38 23.65 1.62 2.74
C GLY A 38 23.05 3.03 2.94
N VAL A 39 21.72 3.16 3.06
CA VAL A 39 21.02 4.43 3.28
C VAL A 39 20.25 4.44 4.59
N SER A 40 19.35 3.48 4.76
CA SER A 40 18.50 3.36 5.95
C SER A 40 19.00 2.29 6.91
N TYR A 41 19.78 1.34 6.45
CA TYR A 41 20.35 0.25 7.24
C TYR A 41 21.62 -0.32 6.62
N SER A 42 22.38 -1.04 7.44
CA SER A 42 23.32 -2.09 7.04
C SER A 42 23.10 -3.31 7.94
N GLU A 43 23.61 -4.47 7.55
CA GLU A 43 23.51 -5.67 8.38
C GLU A 43 24.15 -5.46 9.76
N LYS A 44 25.31 -4.81 9.79
CA LYS A 44 26.04 -4.49 11.05
C LYS A 44 25.27 -3.53 11.95
N ASP A 45 24.50 -2.61 11.37
CA ASP A 45 23.68 -1.67 12.14
C ASP A 45 22.60 -2.40 12.92
N PHE A 46 21.94 -3.39 12.30
CA PHE A 46 20.98 -4.24 12.98
C PHE A 46 21.64 -5.05 14.10
N GLU A 47 22.78 -5.68 13.83
CA GLU A 47 23.52 -6.43 14.85
C GLU A 47 23.91 -5.56 16.05
N LYS A 48 24.26 -4.31 15.79
CA LYS A 48 24.62 -3.33 16.82
C LYS A 48 23.39 -2.90 17.62
N ALA A 49 22.31 -2.52 16.94
CA ALA A 49 21.08 -2.10 17.59
C ALA A 49 20.44 -3.20 18.47
N MET A 50 20.58 -4.47 18.08
CA MET A 50 20.10 -5.62 18.85
C MET A 50 20.84 -5.83 20.18
N LYS A 51 21.98 -5.17 20.41
CA LYS A 51 22.73 -5.25 21.65
C LYS A 51 22.35 -4.16 22.64
N ALA A 52 21.62 -3.13 22.22
CA ALA A 52 21.11 -2.08 23.08
C ALA A 52 20.02 -2.62 24.02
N GLU A 53 19.97 -2.11 25.25
CA GLU A 53 18.97 -2.53 26.24
C GLU A 53 17.54 -2.10 25.84
N ASN A 54 17.42 -0.99 25.13
CA ASN A 54 16.15 -0.44 24.67
C ASN A 54 16.32 0.39 23.38
N ILE A 55 15.22 0.81 22.78
CA ILE A 55 15.25 1.54 21.53
C ILE A 55 15.79 2.97 21.68
N GLU A 56 15.60 3.60 22.81
CA GLU A 56 16.11 4.93 23.11
C GLU A 56 17.64 4.94 23.12
N GLU A 57 18.26 3.94 23.74
CA GLU A 57 19.71 3.73 23.70
C GLU A 57 20.18 3.47 22.27
N ALA A 58 19.51 2.56 21.54
CA ALA A 58 19.83 2.29 20.14
C ALA A 58 19.79 3.57 19.28
N MET A 59 18.81 4.43 19.45
CA MET A 59 18.69 5.67 18.67
C MET A 59 19.79 6.71 18.93
N THR A 60 20.49 6.63 20.05
CA THR A 60 21.60 7.56 20.39
C THR A 60 22.95 7.10 19.87
N ASP A 61 23.05 5.90 19.37
CA ASP A 61 24.30 5.32 18.89
C ASP A 61 24.65 5.80 17.46
N SER A 62 25.89 5.58 17.05
CA SER A 62 26.37 5.88 15.70
C SER A 62 26.32 4.63 14.82
N TYR A 63 25.85 4.79 13.59
CA TYR A 63 25.63 3.70 12.63
C TYR A 63 26.38 3.93 11.32
N GLU A 64 26.61 2.85 10.56
CA GLU A 64 27.24 2.93 9.23
C GLU A 64 26.27 3.59 8.23
N ALA A 65 25.01 3.18 8.24
CA ALA A 65 24.01 3.80 7.40
C ALA A 65 23.55 5.16 7.97
N PRO A 66 23.57 6.23 7.16
CA PRO A 66 23.39 7.60 7.65
C PRO A 66 21.99 7.92 8.20
N ASN A 67 21.02 7.04 7.99
CA ASN A 67 19.63 7.23 8.41
C ASN A 67 19.08 6.01 9.18
N PHE A 68 19.94 5.20 9.79
CA PHE A 68 19.48 4.04 10.53
C PHE A 68 18.71 4.43 11.80
N ASP A 69 19.12 5.47 12.49
CA ASP A 69 18.40 6.05 13.63
C ASP A 69 17.01 6.57 13.24
N LEU A 70 16.84 7.13 12.02
CA LEU A 70 15.52 7.46 11.48
C LEU A 70 14.66 6.21 11.23
N LEU A 71 15.27 5.12 10.77
CA LEU A 71 14.57 3.85 10.63
C LEU A 71 14.08 3.33 11.98
N LEU A 72 14.93 3.36 13.00
CA LEU A 72 14.54 2.98 14.38
C LEU A 72 13.37 3.84 14.88
N LYS A 73 13.46 5.15 14.68
CA LYS A 73 12.38 6.09 15.04
C LYS A 73 11.08 5.81 14.26
N ALA A 74 11.17 5.49 12.98
CA ALA A 74 10.02 5.08 12.18
C ALA A 74 9.40 3.78 12.69
N CYS A 75 10.21 2.79 13.07
CA CYS A 75 9.73 1.55 13.68
C CYS A 75 9.02 1.80 15.02
N GLN A 76 9.59 2.63 15.88
CA GLN A 76 8.97 3.04 17.15
C GLN A 76 7.62 3.76 16.90
N THR A 77 7.58 4.65 15.91
CA THR A 77 6.37 5.38 15.53
C THR A 77 5.28 4.42 15.03
N THR A 78 5.64 3.48 14.16
CA THR A 78 4.71 2.47 13.66
C THR A 78 4.18 1.57 14.77
N ALA A 79 5.01 1.20 15.74
CA ALA A 79 4.58 0.40 16.89
C ALA A 79 3.52 1.11 17.75
N LYS A 80 3.57 2.45 17.81
CA LYS A 80 2.63 3.26 18.60
C LYS A 80 1.40 3.71 17.79
N ALA A 81 1.61 4.11 16.53
CA ALA A 81 0.61 4.82 15.74
C ALA A 81 0.22 4.10 14.43
N LEU A 82 0.72 2.89 14.17
CA LEU A 82 0.49 2.09 12.96
C LEU A 82 1.03 2.71 11.66
N PHE A 83 1.70 3.82 11.72
CA PHE A 83 2.36 4.54 10.62
C PHE A 83 3.78 4.96 11.03
N PRO A 84 4.72 5.07 10.06
CA PRO A 84 4.60 4.81 8.62
C PRO A 84 4.52 3.32 8.27
N ASN A 85 4.05 3.01 7.03
CA ASN A 85 4.28 1.72 6.41
C ASN A 85 5.70 1.69 5.80
N PHE A 86 6.26 0.49 5.62
CA PHE A 86 7.62 0.34 5.08
C PHE A 86 7.61 -0.22 3.66
N MET A 87 8.53 0.27 2.85
CA MET A 87 8.75 -0.17 1.49
C MET A 87 10.22 -0.54 1.30
N PHE A 88 10.50 -1.84 1.11
CA PHE A 88 11.85 -2.38 0.96
C PHE A 88 12.29 -2.31 -0.50
N LEU A 89 13.19 -1.37 -0.80
CA LEU A 89 13.67 -1.15 -2.17
C LEU A 89 14.63 -2.24 -2.66
N ASP A 90 15.29 -2.93 -1.74
CA ASP A 90 16.27 -3.98 -2.05
C ASP A 90 15.65 -5.37 -2.25
N ALA A 91 14.36 -5.53 -1.97
CA ALA A 91 13.68 -6.78 -2.29
C ALA A 91 13.80 -7.09 -3.79
N PRO A 92 14.16 -8.33 -4.20
CA PRO A 92 14.47 -8.66 -5.60
C PRO A 92 13.35 -8.26 -6.57
N PHE A 93 12.10 -8.40 -6.16
CA PHE A 93 10.93 -8.01 -6.96
C PHE A 93 10.67 -6.50 -7.03
N ASN A 94 11.43 -5.69 -6.28
CA ASN A 94 11.34 -4.22 -6.26
C ASN A 94 12.51 -3.53 -6.96
N GLN A 95 13.48 -4.29 -7.44
CA GLN A 95 14.64 -3.74 -8.13
C GLN A 95 14.33 -3.49 -9.60
N ASN A 96 14.76 -2.32 -10.11
CA ASN A 96 14.69 -1.99 -11.52
C ASN A 96 16.09 -1.99 -12.12
N GLU A 97 16.27 -2.68 -13.22
CA GLU A 97 17.56 -2.81 -13.92
C GLU A 97 18.15 -1.47 -14.38
N LYS A 98 17.30 -0.48 -14.60
CA LYS A 98 17.72 0.87 -15.00
C LYS A 98 18.09 1.78 -13.82
N TRP A 99 17.76 1.40 -12.59
CA TRP A 99 18.07 2.22 -11.43
C TRP A 99 19.58 2.29 -11.16
N ARG A 100 20.10 3.49 -10.97
CA ARG A 100 21.50 3.76 -10.60
C ARG A 100 21.55 4.79 -9.49
N ALA A 101 22.40 4.59 -8.50
CA ALA A 101 22.51 5.48 -7.34
C ALA A 101 22.99 6.90 -7.69
N ASP A 102 23.81 7.01 -8.71
CA ASP A 102 24.41 8.25 -9.22
C ASP A 102 23.56 8.98 -10.28
N ASP A 103 22.47 8.35 -10.75
CA ASP A 103 21.55 8.99 -11.69
C ASP A 103 20.65 9.99 -10.95
N PRO A 104 20.71 11.29 -11.28
CA PRO A 104 19.81 12.30 -10.71
C PRO A 104 18.34 12.05 -11.03
N LYS A 105 18.04 11.26 -12.06
CA LYS A 105 16.69 10.85 -12.45
C LYS A 105 16.29 9.46 -11.94
N ARG A 106 17.07 8.85 -11.03
CA ARG A 106 16.78 7.52 -10.48
C ARG A 106 15.37 7.37 -9.92
N TYR A 107 14.75 8.46 -9.47
CA TYR A 107 13.38 8.46 -8.95
C TYR A 107 12.33 7.95 -9.96
N ILE A 108 12.62 8.02 -11.26
CA ILE A 108 11.74 7.48 -12.32
C ILE A 108 11.62 5.96 -12.21
N TYR A 109 12.70 5.31 -11.79
CA TYR A 109 12.83 3.85 -11.72
C TYR A 109 12.68 3.31 -10.30
N GLU A 110 12.40 4.17 -9.34
CA GLU A 110 12.11 3.72 -7.98
C GLU A 110 10.68 3.23 -7.85
N LEU A 111 10.52 2.24 -7.00
CA LEU A 111 9.22 1.79 -6.55
C LEU A 111 8.45 2.95 -5.92
N ALA A 112 7.19 3.07 -6.28
CA ALA A 112 6.25 4.02 -5.70
C ALA A 112 4.99 3.30 -5.22
N THR A 113 4.19 3.98 -4.43
CA THR A 113 2.83 3.55 -4.07
C THR A 113 1.81 4.50 -4.63
N MET A 114 0.65 3.94 -4.91
CA MET A 114 -0.54 4.67 -5.30
C MET A 114 -1.64 4.35 -4.29
N GLY A 115 -2.30 5.40 -3.77
CA GLY A 115 -3.17 5.24 -2.62
C GLY A 115 -2.39 4.76 -1.39
N CYS A 116 -2.95 3.81 -0.62
CA CYS A 116 -2.35 3.38 0.63
C CYS A 116 -1.20 2.37 0.48
N ARG A 117 -1.29 1.40 -0.43
CA ARG A 117 -0.31 0.31 -0.54
C ARG A 117 -0.21 -0.29 -1.94
N THR A 118 -0.90 0.24 -2.94
CA THR A 118 -0.80 -0.28 -4.30
C THR A 118 0.60 -0.04 -4.83
N ARG A 119 1.33 -1.12 -5.07
CA ARG A 119 2.68 -1.08 -5.62
C ARG A 119 2.64 -0.60 -7.07
N VAL A 120 3.39 0.43 -7.39
CA VAL A 120 3.57 0.96 -8.73
C VAL A 120 5.03 0.82 -9.10
N PHE A 121 5.33 -0.06 -10.05
CA PHE A 121 6.70 -0.37 -10.40
C PHE A 121 6.88 -0.59 -11.90
N GLU A 122 6.15 -1.51 -12.50
CA GLU A 122 6.27 -1.88 -13.90
C GLU A 122 5.02 -1.51 -14.71
N ASN A 123 5.23 -1.35 -16.01
CA ASN A 123 4.16 -1.18 -16.96
C ASN A 123 4.18 -2.36 -17.94
N VAL A 124 3.05 -3.02 -18.12
CA VAL A 124 2.92 -4.15 -19.06
C VAL A 124 2.94 -3.66 -20.51
N ALA A 125 2.45 -2.45 -20.76
CA ALA A 125 2.21 -1.91 -22.11
C ALA A 125 3.12 -0.71 -22.44
N GLY A 126 4.21 -0.48 -21.73
CA GLY A 126 5.08 0.67 -21.96
C GLY A 126 6.38 0.62 -21.17
N GLU A 127 7.02 1.76 -20.99
CA GLU A 127 8.27 1.86 -20.25
C GLU A 127 8.09 1.46 -18.80
N LYS A 128 9.06 0.71 -18.23
CA LYS A 128 9.11 0.34 -16.82
C LYS A 128 9.42 1.58 -15.98
N SER A 129 8.39 2.34 -15.65
CA SER A 129 8.49 3.57 -14.86
C SER A 129 7.34 3.67 -13.88
N SER A 130 7.59 4.27 -12.72
CA SER A 130 6.56 4.60 -11.73
C SER A 130 5.86 5.94 -12.00
N LEU A 131 6.34 6.73 -12.94
CA LEU A 131 5.76 8.02 -13.29
C LEU A 131 4.53 7.89 -14.20
N GLY A 132 3.65 8.88 -14.10
CA GLY A 132 2.45 8.96 -14.95
C GLY A 132 1.43 7.86 -14.69
N ARG A 133 1.46 7.24 -13.51
CA ARG A 133 0.55 6.17 -13.10
C ARG A 133 -0.57 6.71 -12.23
N GLY A 134 -1.76 6.15 -12.39
CA GLY A 134 -2.92 6.53 -11.61
C GLY A 134 -4.02 5.47 -11.66
N ASN A 135 -4.92 5.49 -10.68
CA ASN A 135 -6.14 4.69 -10.70
C ASN A 135 -7.17 5.42 -11.57
N LEU A 136 -7.62 4.77 -12.64
CA LEU A 136 -8.64 5.33 -13.52
C LEU A 136 -10.05 5.14 -12.95
N SER A 137 -10.30 3.98 -12.36
CA SER A 137 -11.60 3.62 -11.80
C SER A 137 -11.45 2.43 -10.85
N PHE A 138 -12.42 2.27 -9.96
CA PHE A 138 -12.52 1.11 -9.08
C PHE A 138 -13.98 0.72 -8.87
N THR A 139 -14.18 -0.53 -8.50
CA THR A 139 -15.49 -1.06 -8.08
C THR A 139 -15.27 -2.02 -6.92
N THR A 140 -16.16 -1.98 -5.94
CA THR A 140 -16.10 -2.84 -4.76
C THR A 140 -17.20 -3.90 -4.83
N LEU A 141 -16.85 -5.16 -4.58
CA LEU A 141 -17.79 -6.23 -4.37
C LEU A 141 -18.13 -6.39 -2.88
N ASN A 142 -19.41 -6.44 -2.56
CA ASN A 142 -19.87 -6.71 -1.20
C ASN A 142 -19.85 -8.23 -0.94
N MET A 143 -18.67 -8.77 -0.64
CA MET A 143 -18.47 -10.20 -0.39
C MET A 143 -19.35 -10.75 0.75
N PRO A 144 -19.51 -10.07 1.91
CA PRO A 144 -20.41 -10.52 2.95
C PRO A 144 -21.85 -10.71 2.46
N ARG A 145 -22.38 -9.78 1.66
CA ARG A 145 -23.71 -9.90 1.08
C ARG A 145 -23.82 -11.12 0.17
N LEU A 146 -22.86 -11.32 -0.73
CA LEU A 146 -22.85 -12.49 -1.62
C LEU A 146 -22.82 -13.80 -0.84
N ALA A 147 -22.07 -13.86 0.25
CA ALA A 147 -22.01 -15.05 1.10
C ALA A 147 -23.36 -15.33 1.81
N ILE A 148 -24.00 -14.29 2.34
CA ILE A 148 -25.33 -14.41 2.98
C ILE A 148 -26.38 -14.89 1.96
N GLU A 149 -26.42 -14.27 0.80
CA GLU A 149 -27.37 -14.64 -0.28
C GLU A 149 -27.12 -16.07 -0.78
N ALA A 150 -25.85 -16.48 -0.90
CA ALA A 150 -25.49 -17.84 -1.25
C ALA A 150 -25.97 -18.87 -0.20
N ARG A 151 -25.83 -18.52 1.08
CA ARG A 151 -26.30 -19.37 2.19
C ARG A 151 -27.82 -19.53 2.16
N ILE A 152 -28.57 -18.44 2.02
CA ILE A 152 -30.03 -18.46 1.93
C ILE A 152 -30.48 -19.32 0.72
N LYS A 153 -29.84 -19.15 -0.44
CA LYS A 153 -30.14 -19.95 -1.62
C LYS A 153 -29.86 -21.44 -1.40
N ALA A 154 -28.77 -21.79 -0.74
CA ALA A 154 -28.44 -23.20 -0.43
C ALA A 154 -29.46 -23.84 0.52
N GLU A 155 -29.90 -23.13 1.54
CA GLU A 155 -30.94 -23.56 2.48
C GLU A 155 -32.27 -23.82 1.77
N ASN A 156 -32.65 -22.99 0.80
CA ASN A 156 -33.85 -23.17 0.01
C ASN A 156 -33.78 -24.32 -1.01
N LEU A 157 -32.56 -24.75 -1.39
CA LEU A 157 -32.36 -25.83 -2.37
C LEU A 157 -32.21 -27.21 -1.74
N ILE A 158 -31.88 -27.28 -0.47
CA ILE A 158 -31.67 -28.54 0.25
C ILE A 158 -32.85 -28.78 1.17
N GLU A 159 -33.66 -29.78 0.82
CA GLU A 159 -34.90 -30.14 1.56
C GLU A 159 -34.65 -30.59 3.00
N ASP A 160 -33.51 -31.25 3.26
CA ASP A 160 -33.13 -31.64 4.62
C ASP A 160 -32.34 -30.56 5.33
N GLU A 161 -33.02 -29.70 6.06
CA GLU A 161 -32.45 -28.60 6.86
C GLU A 161 -31.44 -29.09 7.93
N ARG A 162 -31.41 -30.36 8.27
CA ARG A 162 -30.48 -30.94 9.25
C ARG A 162 -29.12 -31.27 8.62
N ASN A 163 -29.06 -31.38 7.30
CA ASN A 163 -27.82 -31.69 6.58
C ASN A 163 -26.97 -30.41 6.41
N LYS A 164 -26.40 -29.96 7.52
CA LYS A 164 -25.58 -28.74 7.55
C LYS A 164 -24.37 -28.77 6.60
N ASP A 165 -23.76 -29.93 6.45
CA ASP A 165 -22.57 -30.11 5.60
C ASP A 165 -22.93 -29.92 4.11
N ALA A 166 -24.08 -30.52 3.69
CA ALA A 166 -24.55 -30.32 2.32
C ALA A 166 -24.93 -28.86 2.04
N ILE A 167 -25.61 -28.22 2.99
CA ILE A 167 -25.94 -26.77 2.88
C ILE A 167 -24.68 -25.92 2.78
N GLU A 168 -23.68 -26.18 3.61
CA GLU A 168 -22.42 -25.44 3.58
C GLU A 168 -21.67 -25.62 2.26
N GLN A 169 -21.57 -26.87 1.79
CA GLN A 169 -20.94 -27.15 0.51
C GLN A 169 -21.67 -26.46 -0.65
N LYS A 170 -23.01 -26.53 -0.67
CA LYS A 170 -23.82 -25.87 -1.68
C LYS A 170 -23.71 -24.35 -1.63
N ALA A 171 -23.67 -23.77 -0.43
CA ALA A 171 -23.44 -22.34 -0.25
C ALA A 171 -22.08 -21.89 -0.79
N LYS A 172 -21.01 -22.66 -0.56
CA LYS A 172 -19.68 -22.39 -1.12
C LYS A 172 -19.69 -22.39 -2.65
N GLU A 173 -20.34 -23.38 -3.27
CA GLU A 173 -20.47 -23.44 -4.74
C GLU A 173 -21.20 -22.21 -5.30
N ILE A 174 -22.36 -21.88 -4.73
CA ILE A 174 -23.16 -20.71 -5.15
C ILE A 174 -22.37 -19.41 -4.92
N PHE A 175 -21.65 -19.30 -3.81
CA PHE A 175 -20.84 -18.12 -3.52
C PHE A 175 -19.72 -17.92 -4.55
N ILE A 176 -18.96 -18.99 -4.84
CA ILE A 176 -17.86 -18.93 -5.82
C ILE A 176 -18.40 -18.54 -7.20
N GLU A 177 -19.51 -19.16 -7.63
CA GLU A 177 -20.14 -18.82 -8.90
C GLU A 177 -20.63 -17.36 -8.94
N SER A 178 -21.24 -16.88 -7.86
CA SER A 178 -21.70 -15.50 -7.74
C SER A 178 -20.54 -14.50 -7.80
N VAL A 179 -19.42 -14.81 -7.12
CA VAL A 179 -18.21 -13.99 -7.17
C VAL A 179 -17.65 -13.95 -8.60
N HIS A 180 -17.61 -15.08 -9.30
CA HIS A 180 -17.15 -15.14 -10.69
C HIS A 180 -18.02 -14.28 -11.61
N GLN A 181 -19.34 -14.45 -11.56
CA GLN A 181 -20.28 -13.67 -12.37
C GLN A 181 -20.17 -12.16 -12.10
N MET A 182 -20.11 -11.78 -10.81
CA MET A 182 -19.93 -10.37 -10.44
C MET A 182 -18.57 -9.82 -10.86
N SER A 183 -17.52 -10.63 -10.86
CA SER A 183 -16.18 -10.21 -11.31
C SER A 183 -16.16 -9.93 -12.82
N VAL A 184 -16.83 -10.75 -13.62
CA VAL A 184 -16.99 -10.50 -15.07
C VAL A 184 -17.75 -9.19 -15.30
N LEU A 185 -18.90 -9.00 -14.64
CA LEU A 185 -19.67 -7.76 -14.74
C LEU A 185 -18.85 -6.52 -14.35
N VAL A 186 -18.07 -6.62 -13.28
CA VAL A 186 -17.20 -5.52 -12.83
C VAL A 186 -16.10 -5.24 -13.86
N ALA A 187 -15.49 -6.26 -14.45
CA ALA A 187 -14.46 -6.09 -15.47
C ALA A 187 -15.02 -5.36 -16.69
N ASP A 188 -16.21 -5.75 -17.17
CA ASP A 188 -16.89 -5.11 -18.28
C ASP A 188 -17.22 -3.65 -17.97
N GLN A 189 -17.77 -3.35 -16.81
CA GLN A 189 -18.08 -1.98 -16.39
C GLN A 189 -16.82 -1.11 -16.25
N LEU A 190 -15.73 -1.65 -15.72
CA LEU A 190 -14.46 -0.92 -15.62
C LEU A 190 -13.89 -0.65 -17.02
N TYR A 191 -14.02 -1.60 -17.94
CA TYR A 191 -13.59 -1.42 -19.32
C TYR A 191 -14.41 -0.35 -20.05
N GLU A 192 -15.74 -0.34 -19.89
CA GLU A 192 -16.61 0.71 -20.45
C GLU A 192 -16.24 2.10 -19.92
N ARG A 193 -16.01 2.22 -18.59
CA ARG A 193 -15.54 3.47 -18.00
C ARG A 193 -14.20 3.92 -18.56
N TYR A 194 -13.27 2.99 -18.76
CA TYR A 194 -11.99 3.27 -19.39
C TYR A 194 -12.19 3.79 -20.83
N GLN A 195 -13.03 3.13 -21.63
CA GLN A 195 -13.31 3.57 -23.00
C GLN A 195 -13.90 4.97 -23.05
N TYR A 196 -14.79 5.30 -22.11
CA TYR A 196 -15.33 6.65 -21.98
C TYR A 196 -14.24 7.67 -21.60
N GLN A 197 -13.47 7.38 -20.57
CA GLN A 197 -12.44 8.29 -20.05
C GLN A 197 -11.34 8.58 -21.07
N ARG A 198 -10.90 7.57 -21.85
CA ARG A 198 -9.85 7.75 -22.86
C ARG A 198 -10.28 8.65 -24.02
N THR A 199 -11.55 8.82 -24.25
CA THR A 199 -12.10 9.69 -25.31
C THR A 199 -12.56 11.05 -24.79
N ALA A 200 -12.65 11.21 -23.47
CA ALA A 200 -13.08 12.44 -22.85
C ALA A 200 -11.98 13.53 -22.90
N LEU A 201 -12.40 14.77 -23.03
CA LEU A 201 -11.47 15.89 -23.05
C LEU A 201 -10.98 16.24 -21.65
N ALA A 202 -9.72 16.68 -21.53
CA ALA A 202 -9.11 17.10 -20.27
C ALA A 202 -9.96 18.12 -19.49
N ARG A 203 -10.61 19.05 -20.18
CA ARG A 203 -11.53 20.03 -19.59
C ARG A 203 -12.75 19.44 -18.86
N GLN A 204 -13.10 18.18 -19.13
CA GLN A 204 -14.18 17.47 -18.44
C GLN A 204 -13.74 16.90 -17.08
N PHE A 205 -12.44 16.82 -16.84
CA PHE A 205 -11.84 16.30 -15.62
C PHE A 205 -10.78 17.27 -15.04
N PRO A 206 -11.16 18.52 -14.74
CA PRO A 206 -10.19 19.58 -14.37
C PRO A 206 -9.38 19.25 -13.12
N PHE A 207 -9.93 18.49 -12.19
CA PHE A 207 -9.23 18.10 -10.95
C PHE A 207 -8.25 16.94 -11.15
N MET A 208 -8.43 16.12 -12.19
CA MET A 208 -7.56 14.97 -12.46
C MET A 208 -6.42 15.31 -13.41
N MET A 209 -6.62 16.27 -14.31
CA MET A 209 -5.67 16.55 -15.39
C MET A 209 -4.69 17.68 -15.05
N GLY A 210 -4.90 18.37 -13.93
CA GLY A 210 -4.06 19.50 -13.54
C GLY A 210 -4.16 20.70 -14.51
N ASN A 211 -3.43 21.75 -14.17
CA ASN A 211 -3.22 22.90 -15.06
C ASN A 211 -1.99 22.61 -15.91
N ASN A 212 -2.16 22.09 -17.09
CA ASN A 212 -1.17 22.16 -18.17
C ASN A 212 -1.55 23.27 -19.14
#